data_917878948a054fedaa1e11e28d7ab9df
#
_entry.id   917878948a054fedaa1e11e28d7ab9df
#
_cell.length_a   1.000
_cell.length_b   1.000
_cell.length_c   1.000
_cell.angle_alpha   90.00
_cell.angle_beta   90.00
_cell.angle_gamma   90.00
#
_symmetry.space_group_name_H-M   'P 1'
#
loop_
_entity.id
_entity.type
_entity.pdbx_description
1 polymer ?
#
loop_
_entity_poly.entity_id
_entity_poly.type
_entity_poly.pdbx_seq_one_letter_code
_entity_poly.pdbx_strand_id
1 'polypeptide(L)'
;MLTPLVKIMKYQECHELMLKKNRKDSYLVLHKNGLCWCHEGLVEKVPSIVVELCLNRVIEVDIASHTLLRVNGEDVKGIEHAQVLDLNDNGERWEGDVLNNQPYGWGVYYDSENRIAYEGFRIGDVNVCYGRSYYPDVQKVEYEGEWFEGKRWGRGIQYDRNGKTVFEGEWMNDEQLNKRVVLNEENQLLHNHIEELLVESNSCNEREWIALDLGFMPKLRLLEVGDECFENVDEVKLIGLSKLERVVIGENSFTKERNDDGNDPNRRFYLKNCERLRELKMGHHSFSDYSMCEIENVPSLEVIEMGKLNGESWNFFWASLELKSDSQRKE
;
A
#
# COMPACT_ATOMS: atom_id res chain seq x y z
N MET A 1 13.39 -0.04 12.53
CA MET A 1 12.08 0.34 11.98
C MET A 1 12.29 1.56 11.11
N LEU A 2 11.87 1.56 9.85
CA LEU A 2 11.82 2.78 9.05
C LEU A 2 10.57 3.53 9.49
N THR A 3 10.71 4.80 9.90
CA THR A 3 9.61 5.67 10.28
C THR A 3 8.58 5.77 9.15
N PRO A 4 7.29 5.99 9.44
CA PRO A 4 6.25 6.17 8.41
C PRO A 4 6.63 7.23 7.38
N LEU A 5 7.28 8.29 7.81
CA LEU A 5 7.77 9.38 6.96
C LEU A 5 8.81 8.94 5.94
N VAL A 6 9.76 8.10 6.34
CA VAL A 6 10.78 7.55 5.42
C VAL A 6 10.12 6.65 4.37
N LYS A 7 9.03 5.96 4.70
CA LYS A 7 8.25 5.18 3.73
C LYS A 7 7.52 6.08 2.74
N ILE A 8 6.94 7.20 3.19
CA ILE A 8 6.25 8.20 2.35
C ILE A 8 7.25 8.92 1.44
N MET A 9 8.38 9.40 1.96
CA MET A 9 9.43 10.06 1.16
C MET A 9 10.01 9.13 0.09
N LYS A 10 10.28 7.88 0.41
CA LYS A 10 10.77 6.90 -0.58
C LYS A 10 9.73 6.60 -1.66
N TYR A 11 8.45 6.65 -1.36
CA TYR A 11 7.38 6.53 -2.35
C TYR A 11 7.35 7.72 -3.30
N GLN A 12 7.47 8.95 -2.79
CA GLN A 12 7.56 10.17 -3.62
C GLN A 12 8.80 10.17 -4.53
N GLU A 13 9.96 9.77 -4.01
CA GLU A 13 11.18 9.62 -4.81
C GLU A 13 11.02 8.58 -5.92
N CYS A 14 10.30 7.50 -5.66
CA CYS A 14 10.00 6.49 -6.68
C CYS A 14 9.00 6.98 -7.72
N HIS A 15 7.98 7.73 -7.32
CA HIS A 15 7.03 8.36 -8.24
C HIS A 15 7.73 9.37 -9.17
N GLU A 16 8.66 10.17 -8.66
CA GLU A 16 9.48 11.08 -9.49
C GLU A 16 10.42 10.32 -10.43
N LEU A 17 10.99 9.19 -10.00
CA LEU A 17 11.83 8.32 -10.84
C LEU A 17 11.02 7.67 -11.98
N MET A 18 9.75 7.33 -11.74
CA MET A 18 8.84 6.82 -12.78
C MET A 18 8.50 7.85 -13.83
N LEU A 19 8.19 9.07 -13.42
CA LEU A 19 7.93 10.20 -14.33
C LEU A 19 9.14 10.51 -15.21
N LYS A 20 10.37 10.37 -14.70
CA LYS A 20 11.61 10.57 -15.45
C LYS A 20 11.91 9.49 -16.49
N LYS A 21 11.36 8.27 -16.34
CA LYS A 21 11.59 7.14 -17.27
C LYS A 21 10.54 6.96 -18.37
N ASN A 22 9.57 7.87 -18.48
CA ASN A 22 8.61 7.96 -19.59
C ASN A 22 7.78 6.68 -19.87
N ARG A 23 7.49 5.88 -18.84
CA ARG A 23 6.60 4.72 -18.94
C ARG A 23 5.22 5.10 -18.41
N LYS A 24 4.32 5.47 -19.33
CA LYS A 24 2.98 6.00 -19.02
C LYS A 24 2.02 5.02 -18.33
N ASP A 25 2.31 3.71 -18.38
CA ASP A 25 1.35 2.66 -18.02
C ASP A 25 1.87 1.72 -16.94
N SER A 26 2.90 2.10 -16.21
CA SER A 26 3.51 1.25 -15.18
C SER A 26 3.91 2.04 -13.94
N TYR A 27 3.60 1.52 -12.76
CA TYR A 27 4.06 2.07 -11.49
C TYR A 27 5.21 1.26 -10.93
N LEU A 28 6.16 1.94 -10.34
CA LEU A 28 7.18 1.34 -9.54
C LEU A 28 6.71 1.36 -8.08
N VAL A 29 6.47 0.21 -7.49
CA VAL A 29 6.09 0.10 -6.08
C VAL A 29 7.35 -0.16 -5.27
N LEU A 30 7.67 0.73 -4.32
CA LEU A 30 8.78 0.55 -3.42
C LEU A 30 8.37 -0.33 -2.25
N HIS A 31 9.05 -1.43 -2.17
CA HIS A 31 8.99 -2.34 -1.06
C HIS A 31 10.01 -2.05 0.02
N LYS A 32 9.81 -2.57 1.24
CA LYS A 32 10.81 -2.54 2.30
C LYS A 32 12.19 -3.02 1.83
N ASN A 33 12.22 -3.92 0.84
CA ASN A 33 13.44 -4.58 0.35
C ASN A 33 13.62 -4.56 -1.18
N GLY A 34 12.74 -3.90 -1.96
CA GLY A 34 12.86 -3.92 -3.42
C GLY A 34 11.86 -3.05 -4.18
N LEU A 35 11.97 -3.05 -5.50
CA LEU A 35 11.16 -2.28 -6.43
C LEU A 35 10.37 -3.23 -7.33
N CYS A 36 9.04 -3.14 -7.33
CA CYS A 36 8.16 -3.88 -8.24
C CYS A 36 7.49 -2.95 -9.24
N TRP A 37 7.29 -3.45 -10.46
CA TRP A 37 6.58 -2.73 -11.51
C TRP A 37 5.14 -3.26 -11.62
N CYS A 38 4.16 -2.35 -11.51
CA CYS A 38 2.76 -2.67 -11.76
C CYS A 38 2.26 -1.91 -12.98
N HIS A 39 1.46 -2.55 -13.84
CA HIS A 39 0.83 -1.90 -14.99
C HIS A 39 -0.52 -1.28 -14.61
N GLU A 40 -0.75 -0.03 -15.02
CA GLU A 40 -2.04 0.65 -14.90
C GLU A 40 -3.07 0.00 -15.85
N GLY A 41 -4.23 -0.36 -15.33
CA GLY A 41 -5.33 -0.93 -16.14
C GLY A 41 -5.58 -2.42 -15.95
N LEU A 42 -4.83 -3.10 -15.06
CA LEU A 42 -4.97 -4.55 -14.82
C LEU A 42 -5.76 -4.87 -13.55
N VAL A 43 -6.67 -3.98 -13.15
CA VAL A 43 -7.43 -4.09 -11.90
C VAL A 43 -8.49 -5.21 -11.92
N GLU A 44 -8.84 -5.77 -13.09
CA GLU A 44 -9.93 -6.75 -13.22
C GLU A 44 -9.50 -8.15 -13.70
N LYS A 45 -8.26 -8.34 -14.12
CA LYS A 45 -7.72 -9.68 -14.46
C LYS A 45 -6.28 -9.76 -13.97
N VAL A 46 -5.91 -10.86 -13.31
CA VAL A 46 -4.50 -11.17 -13.04
C VAL A 46 -3.80 -11.15 -14.41
N PRO A 47 -2.81 -10.27 -14.62
CA PRO A 47 -2.11 -10.26 -15.90
C PRO A 47 -1.45 -11.62 -16.10
N SER A 48 -1.53 -12.18 -17.29
CA SER A 48 -0.78 -13.38 -17.60
C SER A 48 0.73 -13.13 -17.49
N ILE A 49 1.17 -11.90 -17.78
CA ILE A 49 2.58 -11.51 -17.70
C ILE A 49 2.82 -10.67 -16.45
N VAL A 50 3.69 -11.16 -15.58
CA VAL A 50 4.16 -10.47 -14.38
C VAL A 50 5.62 -10.06 -14.58
N VAL A 51 5.94 -8.82 -14.24
CA VAL A 51 7.31 -8.29 -14.23
C VAL A 51 7.66 -7.87 -12.81
N GLU A 52 8.68 -8.50 -12.24
CA GLU A 52 9.08 -8.29 -10.85
C GLU A 52 10.57 -7.97 -10.76
N LEU A 53 10.94 -7.02 -9.89
CA LEU A 53 12.33 -6.82 -9.49
C LEU A 53 12.61 -7.62 -8.21
N CYS A 54 13.14 -8.81 -8.35
CA CYS A 54 13.44 -9.73 -7.26
C CYS A 54 14.89 -10.20 -7.36
N LEU A 55 15.54 -10.42 -6.22
CA LEU A 55 16.96 -10.85 -6.16
C LEU A 55 17.91 -9.94 -6.98
N ASN A 56 17.65 -8.63 -6.99
CA ASN A 56 18.35 -7.64 -7.82
C ASN A 56 18.26 -7.90 -9.35
N ARG A 57 17.24 -8.63 -9.80
CA ARG A 57 16.99 -8.95 -11.21
C ARG A 57 15.56 -8.57 -11.57
N VAL A 58 15.37 -8.10 -12.80
CA VAL A 58 14.03 -7.94 -13.38
C VAL A 58 13.62 -9.27 -13.96
N ILE A 59 12.60 -9.90 -13.37
CA ILE A 59 12.08 -11.22 -13.78
C ILE A 59 10.76 -11.00 -14.49
N GLU A 60 10.60 -11.58 -15.67
CA GLU A 60 9.37 -11.53 -16.46
C GLU A 60 8.87 -12.95 -16.71
N VAL A 61 7.65 -13.23 -16.28
CA VAL A 61 7.00 -14.55 -16.39
C VAL A 61 5.63 -14.43 -17.06
N ASP A 62 5.22 -15.49 -17.76
CA ASP A 62 3.83 -15.69 -18.16
C ASP A 62 3.19 -16.77 -17.28
N ILE A 63 2.27 -16.35 -16.41
CA ILE A 63 1.57 -17.24 -15.47
C ILE A 63 0.70 -18.24 -16.22
N ALA A 64 0.05 -17.82 -17.32
CA ALA A 64 -0.89 -18.67 -18.04
C ALA A 64 -0.21 -19.85 -18.74
N SER A 65 1.01 -19.64 -19.25
CA SER A 65 1.82 -20.69 -19.87
C SER A 65 2.84 -21.33 -18.93
N HIS A 66 2.93 -20.87 -17.68
CA HIS A 66 3.95 -21.29 -16.72
C HIS A 66 5.38 -21.09 -17.23
N THR A 67 5.63 -20.00 -17.95
CA THR A 67 6.90 -19.76 -18.63
C THR A 67 7.66 -18.59 -18.03
N LEU A 68 8.93 -18.80 -17.70
CA LEU A 68 9.87 -17.73 -17.41
C LEU A 68 10.34 -17.15 -18.75
N LEU A 69 9.93 -15.90 -19.05
CA LEU A 69 10.18 -15.27 -20.35
C LEU A 69 11.57 -14.63 -20.40
N ARG A 70 11.87 -13.74 -19.42
CA ARG A 70 13.10 -12.95 -19.45
C ARG A 70 13.64 -12.70 -18.05
N VAL A 71 14.95 -12.51 -18.00
CA VAL A 71 15.63 -11.98 -16.82
C VAL A 71 16.49 -10.79 -17.25
N ASN A 72 16.32 -9.64 -16.61
CA ASN A 72 16.96 -8.37 -16.97
C ASN A 72 16.71 -7.91 -18.42
N GLY A 73 15.55 -8.29 -18.99
CA GLY A 73 15.16 -7.96 -20.35
C GLY A 73 15.73 -8.88 -21.43
N GLU A 74 16.50 -9.90 -21.04
CA GLU A 74 17.07 -10.90 -21.96
C GLU A 74 16.34 -12.23 -21.87
N ASP A 75 16.10 -12.89 -23.00
CA ASP A 75 15.52 -14.23 -23.04
C ASP A 75 16.46 -15.23 -22.35
N VAL A 76 15.92 -16.04 -21.45
CA VAL A 76 16.71 -17.03 -20.71
C VAL A 76 16.99 -18.24 -21.61
N LYS A 77 18.28 -18.56 -21.81
CA LYS A 77 18.73 -19.67 -22.63
C LYS A 77 19.22 -20.84 -21.79
N GLY A 78 19.01 -22.05 -22.27
CA GLY A 78 19.56 -23.25 -21.62
C GLY A 78 18.73 -23.76 -20.45
N ILE A 79 17.49 -23.32 -20.28
CA ILE A 79 16.57 -23.95 -19.34
C ILE A 79 16.27 -25.37 -19.81
N GLU A 80 16.45 -26.32 -18.93
CA GLU A 80 16.05 -27.71 -19.10
C GLU A 80 14.69 -27.91 -18.46
N HIS A 81 13.68 -28.32 -19.26
CA HIS A 81 12.30 -28.48 -18.78
C HIS A 81 12.03 -29.89 -18.25
N ALA A 82 11.06 -30.02 -17.34
CA ALA A 82 10.60 -31.28 -16.80
C ALA A 82 11.72 -32.16 -16.18
N GLN A 83 12.68 -31.52 -15.53
CA GLN A 83 13.76 -32.18 -14.83
C GLN A 83 13.35 -32.55 -13.40
N VAL A 84 13.99 -33.60 -12.87
CA VAL A 84 13.94 -33.95 -11.44
C VAL A 84 15.29 -33.65 -10.84
N LEU A 85 15.30 -32.76 -9.86
CA LEU A 85 16.52 -32.30 -9.20
C LEU A 85 16.42 -32.61 -7.70
N ASP A 86 17.31 -33.45 -7.19
CA ASP A 86 17.49 -33.65 -5.74
C ASP A 86 18.14 -32.40 -5.16
N LEU A 87 17.49 -31.78 -4.18
CA LEU A 87 17.97 -30.56 -3.55
C LEU A 87 18.89 -30.79 -2.38
N ASN A 88 18.74 -31.94 -1.71
CA ASN A 88 19.57 -32.34 -0.58
C ASN A 88 19.43 -33.87 -0.29
N ASP A 89 20.25 -34.36 0.62
CA ASP A 89 20.30 -35.78 0.98
C ASP A 89 19.09 -36.27 1.82
N ASN A 90 18.13 -35.41 2.17
CA ASN A 90 16.99 -35.75 3.01
C ASN A 90 15.70 -36.06 2.22
N GLY A 91 15.77 -36.04 0.88
CA GLY A 91 14.66 -36.40 -0.01
C GLY A 91 13.85 -35.21 -0.54
N GLU A 92 14.24 -33.97 -0.21
CA GLU A 92 13.66 -32.80 -0.85
C GLU A 92 14.06 -32.70 -2.32
N ARG A 93 13.10 -32.44 -3.18
CA ARG A 93 13.35 -32.36 -4.62
C ARG A 93 12.53 -31.29 -5.31
N TRP A 94 13.02 -30.87 -6.45
CA TRP A 94 12.34 -30.04 -7.40
C TRP A 94 12.03 -30.81 -8.69
N GLU A 95 10.78 -30.70 -9.14
CA GLU A 95 10.34 -31.27 -10.42
C GLU A 95 9.86 -30.12 -11.32
N GLY A 96 10.64 -29.73 -12.33
CA GLY A 96 10.31 -28.61 -13.18
C GLY A 96 11.47 -28.06 -14.01
N ASP A 97 11.47 -26.76 -14.20
CA ASP A 97 12.49 -26.04 -14.96
C ASP A 97 13.79 -25.91 -14.16
N VAL A 98 14.90 -26.22 -14.79
CA VAL A 98 16.23 -26.22 -14.20
C VAL A 98 17.22 -25.47 -15.08
N LEU A 99 18.08 -24.66 -14.48
CA LEU A 99 19.21 -24.02 -15.13
C LEU A 99 20.46 -24.13 -14.22
N ASN A 100 21.57 -24.60 -14.76
CA ASN A 100 22.82 -24.79 -14.03
C ASN A 100 22.63 -25.59 -12.72
N ASN A 101 21.86 -26.68 -12.79
CA ASN A 101 21.58 -27.56 -11.65
C ASN A 101 20.89 -26.88 -10.47
N GLN A 102 20.03 -25.90 -10.75
CA GLN A 102 19.18 -25.21 -9.76
C GLN A 102 17.76 -25.01 -10.31
N PRO A 103 16.72 -24.98 -9.47
CA PRO A 103 15.38 -24.53 -9.87
C PRO A 103 15.46 -23.19 -10.61
N TYR A 104 14.85 -23.10 -11.78
CA TYR A 104 14.89 -21.86 -12.56
C TYR A 104 13.71 -21.73 -13.50
N GLY A 105 12.56 -21.40 -12.97
CA GLY A 105 11.30 -21.32 -13.71
C GLY A 105 10.17 -21.99 -12.95
N TRP A 106 9.22 -22.57 -13.67
CA TRP A 106 8.05 -23.23 -13.10
C TRP A 106 8.33 -24.67 -12.71
N GLY A 107 7.77 -25.12 -11.58
CA GLY A 107 7.84 -26.50 -11.13
C GLY A 107 7.16 -26.75 -9.80
N VAL A 108 7.41 -27.94 -9.26
CA VAL A 108 6.87 -28.41 -7.99
C VAL A 108 8.00 -28.75 -7.03
N TYR A 109 7.96 -28.18 -5.84
CA TYR A 109 8.85 -28.53 -4.74
C TYR A 109 8.18 -29.53 -3.80
N TYR A 110 8.86 -30.63 -3.56
CA TYR A 110 8.48 -31.67 -2.62
C TYR A 110 9.36 -31.63 -1.38
N ASP A 111 8.73 -31.76 -0.22
CA ASP A 111 9.44 -31.87 1.05
C ASP A 111 10.07 -33.28 1.25
N SER A 112 10.79 -33.46 2.36
CA SER A 112 11.47 -34.71 2.72
C SER A 112 10.52 -35.91 2.93
N GLU A 113 9.21 -35.66 3.12
CA GLU A 113 8.17 -36.71 3.26
C GLU A 113 7.43 -36.95 1.93
N ASN A 114 7.97 -36.44 0.81
CA ASN A 114 7.39 -36.59 -0.53
C ASN A 114 6.01 -35.92 -0.67
N ARG A 115 5.75 -34.84 0.06
CA ARG A 115 4.53 -34.04 -0.04
C ARG A 115 4.80 -32.76 -0.84
N ILE A 116 3.82 -32.31 -1.59
CA ILE A 116 3.92 -31.03 -2.29
C ILE A 116 3.94 -29.91 -1.23
N ALA A 117 5.00 -29.13 -1.22
CA ALA A 117 5.11 -27.95 -0.38
C ALA A 117 4.86 -26.66 -1.16
N TYR A 118 5.26 -26.61 -2.45
CA TYR A 118 5.09 -25.46 -3.30
C TYR A 118 4.98 -25.85 -4.77
N GLU A 119 4.17 -25.13 -5.54
CA GLU A 119 4.08 -25.20 -6.99
C GLU A 119 4.10 -23.77 -7.56
N GLY A 120 5.02 -23.44 -8.43
CA GLY A 120 5.14 -22.07 -8.95
C GLY A 120 6.50 -21.74 -9.52
N PHE A 121 6.74 -20.43 -9.71
CA PHE A 121 8.04 -19.94 -10.17
C PHE A 121 9.06 -19.92 -9.05
N ARG A 122 10.26 -20.43 -9.33
CA ARG A 122 11.36 -20.46 -8.39
C ARG A 122 12.67 -20.12 -9.08
N ILE A 123 13.55 -19.40 -8.37
CA ILE A 123 14.93 -19.16 -8.78
C ILE A 123 15.85 -19.56 -7.62
N GLY A 124 16.61 -20.61 -7.83
CA GLY A 124 17.37 -21.25 -6.75
C GLY A 124 16.42 -21.77 -5.66
N ASP A 125 16.62 -21.31 -4.43
CA ASP A 125 15.80 -21.65 -3.25
C ASP A 125 14.66 -20.65 -2.98
N VAL A 126 14.44 -19.66 -3.83
CA VAL A 126 13.51 -18.56 -3.60
C VAL A 126 12.28 -18.66 -4.49
N ASN A 127 11.09 -18.64 -3.88
CA ASN A 127 9.82 -18.51 -4.58
C ASN A 127 9.67 -17.07 -5.08
N VAL A 128 9.26 -16.90 -6.34
CA VAL A 128 9.16 -15.60 -7.03
C VAL A 128 7.90 -15.52 -7.86
N CYS A 129 7.47 -14.31 -8.19
CA CYS A 129 6.39 -13.98 -9.11
C CYS A 129 5.03 -14.57 -8.73
N TYR A 130 4.79 -15.86 -8.94
CA TYR A 130 3.49 -16.50 -8.72
C TYR A 130 3.64 -17.97 -8.37
N GLY A 131 2.78 -18.45 -7.44
CA GLY A 131 2.76 -19.87 -7.07
C GLY A 131 1.75 -20.20 -5.98
N ARG A 132 1.75 -21.47 -5.59
CA ARG A 132 0.90 -22.04 -4.56
C ARG A 132 1.73 -22.69 -3.47
N SER A 133 1.42 -22.42 -2.21
CA SER A 133 1.88 -23.25 -1.08
C SER A 133 0.79 -24.21 -0.62
N TYR A 134 1.21 -25.29 0.02
CA TYR A 134 0.31 -26.36 0.42
C TYR A 134 0.42 -26.66 1.92
N TYR A 135 -0.71 -26.99 2.53
CA TYR A 135 -0.73 -27.57 3.89
C TYR A 135 -0.10 -28.94 3.86
N PRO A 136 0.96 -29.21 4.65
CA PRO A 136 1.65 -30.50 4.63
C PRO A 136 0.76 -31.68 5.04
N ASP A 137 -0.13 -31.45 6.00
CA ASP A 137 -0.98 -32.48 6.63
C ASP A 137 -2.15 -32.95 5.73
N VAL A 138 -2.73 -32.03 4.93
CA VAL A 138 -3.92 -32.34 4.11
C VAL A 138 -3.69 -32.25 2.61
N GLN A 139 -2.50 -31.84 2.19
CA GLN A 139 -2.10 -31.68 0.79
C GLN A 139 -3.09 -30.85 -0.05
N LYS A 140 -3.65 -29.82 0.57
CA LYS A 140 -4.50 -28.81 -0.09
C LYS A 140 -3.76 -27.48 -0.15
N VAL A 141 -4.12 -26.67 -1.14
CA VAL A 141 -3.58 -25.32 -1.28
C VAL A 141 -3.86 -24.51 -0.02
N GLU A 142 -2.82 -23.91 0.54
CA GLU A 142 -2.86 -22.95 1.64
C GLU A 142 -2.96 -21.53 1.09
N TYR A 143 -2.11 -21.22 0.10
CA TYR A 143 -2.06 -19.90 -0.53
C TYR A 143 -1.85 -20.05 -2.03
N GLU A 144 -2.49 -19.21 -2.80
CA GLU A 144 -2.28 -19.05 -4.22
C GLU A 144 -2.19 -17.56 -4.56
N GLY A 145 -1.09 -17.13 -5.16
CA GLY A 145 -0.91 -15.72 -5.47
C GLY A 145 0.53 -15.34 -5.79
N GLU A 146 0.80 -14.05 -5.67
CA GLU A 146 2.10 -13.45 -5.96
C GLU A 146 3.09 -13.71 -4.81
N TRP A 147 4.37 -13.86 -5.19
CA TRP A 147 5.48 -14.13 -4.28
C TRP A 147 6.63 -13.18 -4.57
N PHE A 148 7.24 -12.66 -3.53
CA PHE A 148 8.41 -11.81 -3.62
C PHE A 148 9.46 -12.24 -2.60
N GLU A 149 10.66 -12.60 -3.09
CA GLU A 149 11.79 -13.05 -2.24
C GLU A 149 11.36 -14.12 -1.22
N GLY A 150 10.61 -15.13 -1.67
CA GLY A 150 10.16 -16.25 -0.85
C GLY A 150 8.96 -15.97 0.06
N LYS A 151 8.37 -14.77 -0.01
CA LYS A 151 7.23 -14.36 0.83
C LYS A 151 5.99 -14.10 0.01
N ARG A 152 4.82 -14.31 0.61
CA ARG A 152 3.54 -13.92 0.03
C ARG A 152 3.49 -12.42 -0.13
N TRP A 153 3.14 -12.00 -1.33
CA TRP A 153 3.18 -10.62 -1.72
C TRP A 153 2.09 -10.30 -2.76
N GLY A 154 1.73 -9.00 -2.95
CA GLY A 154 0.76 -8.60 -3.96
C GLY A 154 -0.59 -9.28 -3.78
N ARG A 155 -1.23 -9.67 -4.86
CA ARG A 155 -2.53 -10.34 -4.81
C ARG A 155 -2.41 -11.82 -4.51
N GLY A 156 -3.27 -12.28 -3.60
CA GLY A 156 -3.32 -13.70 -3.28
C GLY A 156 -4.57 -14.12 -2.51
N ILE A 157 -4.81 -15.40 -2.56
CA ILE A 157 -5.94 -16.05 -1.90
C ILE A 157 -5.38 -17.03 -0.89
N GLN A 158 -5.86 -16.93 0.34
CA GLN A 158 -5.61 -17.92 1.38
C GLN A 158 -6.81 -18.82 1.56
N TYR A 159 -6.55 -20.11 1.70
CA TYR A 159 -7.55 -21.12 1.95
C TYR A 159 -7.37 -21.75 3.33
N ASP A 160 -8.45 -22.29 3.90
CA ASP A 160 -8.37 -23.15 5.07
C ASP A 160 -8.03 -24.61 4.67
N ARG A 161 -7.83 -25.48 5.68
CA ARG A 161 -7.55 -26.92 5.45
C ARG A 161 -8.69 -27.68 4.75
N ASN A 162 -9.89 -27.09 4.64
CA ASN A 162 -11.01 -27.67 3.88
C ASN A 162 -11.02 -27.21 2.43
N GLY A 163 -10.21 -26.19 2.07
CA GLY A 163 -10.15 -25.55 0.75
C GLY A 163 -11.15 -24.40 0.58
N LYS A 164 -11.72 -23.88 1.68
CA LYS A 164 -12.57 -22.69 1.65
C LYS A 164 -11.69 -21.45 1.72
N THR A 165 -12.01 -20.45 0.89
CA THR A 165 -11.35 -19.14 0.93
C THR A 165 -11.53 -18.49 2.31
N VAL A 166 -10.42 -18.13 2.94
CA VAL A 166 -10.34 -17.42 4.23
C VAL A 166 -10.07 -15.93 4.00
N PHE A 167 -9.23 -15.65 3.01
CA PHE A 167 -8.87 -14.28 2.64
C PHE A 167 -8.57 -14.22 1.16
N GLU A 168 -9.03 -13.16 0.50
CA GLU A 168 -8.68 -12.79 -0.86
C GLU A 168 -8.37 -11.30 -0.88
N GLY A 169 -7.12 -10.95 -1.20
CA GLY A 169 -6.70 -9.56 -1.15
C GLY A 169 -5.20 -9.38 -1.38
N GLU A 170 -4.70 -8.28 -0.88
CA GLU A 170 -3.30 -7.89 -1.02
C GLU A 170 -2.47 -8.37 0.18
N TRP A 171 -1.22 -8.71 -0.09
CA TRP A 171 -0.26 -9.24 0.87
C TRP A 171 1.02 -8.44 0.87
N MET A 172 1.72 -8.38 1.97
CA MET A 172 3.04 -7.80 2.09
C MET A 172 3.86 -8.51 3.18
N ASN A 173 4.98 -9.12 2.81
CA ASN A 173 5.85 -9.86 3.74
C ASN A 173 5.11 -10.94 4.56
N ASP A 174 4.28 -11.77 3.92
CA ASP A 174 3.42 -12.79 4.53
C ASP A 174 2.25 -12.27 5.36
N GLU A 175 2.06 -10.94 5.44
CA GLU A 175 0.95 -10.31 6.15
C GLU A 175 -0.16 -9.89 5.19
N GLN A 176 -1.41 -10.10 5.61
CA GLN A 176 -2.60 -9.64 4.88
C GLN A 176 -2.72 -8.12 5.00
N LEU A 177 -2.94 -7.42 3.89
CA LEU A 177 -3.22 -5.99 3.91
C LEU A 177 -4.71 -5.72 4.05
N ASN A 178 -5.09 -5.25 5.22
CA ASN A 178 -6.48 -4.91 5.50
C ASN A 178 -6.87 -3.59 4.80
N LYS A 179 -8.03 -3.57 4.17
CA LYS A 179 -8.61 -2.34 3.58
C LYS A 179 -9.02 -1.31 4.63
N ARG A 180 -9.33 -1.79 5.83
CA ARG A 180 -9.56 -0.98 7.02
C ARG A 180 -8.37 -1.09 7.95
N VAL A 181 -7.72 0.03 8.20
CA VAL A 181 -6.52 0.10 9.04
C VAL A 181 -6.80 1.06 10.21
N VAL A 182 -6.42 0.61 11.39
CA VAL A 182 -6.42 1.44 12.60
C VAL A 182 -4.96 1.74 12.93
N LEU A 183 -4.61 3.02 12.90
CA LEU A 183 -3.30 3.49 13.35
C LEU A 183 -3.32 3.70 14.86
N ASN A 184 -2.29 3.17 15.51
CA ASN A 184 -2.00 3.35 16.91
C ASN A 184 -0.49 3.17 17.14
N GLU A 185 -0.04 3.14 18.40
CA GLU A 185 1.39 2.97 18.74
C GLU A 185 1.98 1.65 18.20
N GLU A 186 1.18 0.57 18.12
CA GLU A 186 1.63 -0.74 17.68
C GLU A 186 1.58 -0.90 16.17
N ASN A 187 0.58 -0.30 15.51
CA ASN A 187 0.36 -0.40 14.08
C ASN A 187 0.44 0.95 13.39
N GLN A 188 1.52 1.20 12.69
CA GLN A 188 1.78 2.42 11.93
C GLN A 188 2.00 2.15 10.43
N LEU A 189 1.45 1.02 9.91
CA LEU A 189 1.61 0.65 8.52
C LEU A 189 0.57 1.32 7.63
N LEU A 190 1.02 2.20 6.74
CA LEU A 190 0.21 2.81 5.69
C LEU A 190 0.54 2.19 4.32
N HIS A 191 -0.50 1.91 3.52
CA HIS A 191 -0.36 1.35 2.17
C HIS A 191 -1.48 1.86 1.24
N ASN A 192 -1.28 1.74 -0.07
CA ASN A 192 -2.15 2.29 -1.10
C ASN A 192 -3.48 1.55 -1.32
N HIS A 193 -3.70 0.42 -0.64
CA HIS A 193 -4.94 -0.37 -0.70
C HIS A 193 -5.94 -0.02 0.41
N ILE A 194 -5.60 0.91 1.31
CA ILE A 194 -6.48 1.35 2.40
C ILE A 194 -7.71 2.04 1.80
N GLU A 195 -8.90 1.58 2.23
CA GLU A 195 -10.19 2.19 1.93
C GLU A 195 -10.72 2.98 3.14
N GLU A 196 -10.42 2.53 4.35
CA GLU A 196 -10.80 3.18 5.59
C GLU A 196 -9.58 3.32 6.50
N LEU A 197 -9.21 4.54 6.82
CA LEU A 197 -8.12 4.86 7.75
C LEU A 197 -8.69 5.48 9.01
N LEU A 198 -8.51 4.78 10.12
CA LEU A 198 -8.87 5.22 11.44
C LEU A 198 -7.60 5.48 12.24
N VAL A 199 -7.60 6.48 13.09
CA VAL A 199 -6.50 6.77 14.01
C VAL A 199 -7.07 6.79 15.42
N GLU A 200 -6.53 5.98 16.30
CA GLU A 200 -6.94 5.96 17.71
C GLU A 200 -6.57 7.27 18.41
N SER A 201 -7.40 7.70 19.35
CA SER A 201 -7.13 8.91 20.13
C SER A 201 -5.78 8.83 20.85
N ASN A 202 -5.11 9.96 20.96
CA ASN A 202 -3.76 10.10 21.54
C ASN A 202 -2.65 9.36 20.79
N SER A 203 -2.83 9.07 19.50
CA SER A 203 -1.87 8.34 18.67
C SER A 203 -1.17 9.22 17.64
N CYS A 204 -0.04 8.72 17.11
CA CYS A 204 0.75 9.38 16.08
C CYS A 204 1.30 10.76 16.48
N ASN A 205 1.67 10.90 17.76
CA ASN A 205 2.23 12.13 18.36
C ASN A 205 3.76 12.13 18.43
N GLU A 206 4.41 11.12 17.88
CA GLU A 206 5.86 11.05 17.80
C GLU A 206 6.41 12.17 16.89
N ARG A 207 7.59 12.69 17.22
CA ARG A 207 8.22 13.82 16.50
C ARG A 207 8.55 13.53 15.04
N GLU A 208 8.53 12.27 14.65
CA GLU A 208 8.74 11.81 13.29
C GLU A 208 7.53 12.05 12.38
N TRP A 209 6.36 12.27 12.93
CA TRP A 209 5.16 12.67 12.19
C TRP A 209 5.18 14.17 11.93
N ILE A 210 5.96 14.62 10.94
CA ILE A 210 6.04 16.04 10.54
C ILE A 210 5.13 16.39 9.35
N ALA A 211 4.67 15.39 8.60
CA ALA A 211 3.73 15.57 7.49
C ALA A 211 2.81 14.36 7.35
N LEU A 212 1.54 14.62 6.99
CA LEU A 212 0.56 13.60 6.62
C LEU A 212 0.10 13.85 5.19
N ASP A 213 0.73 13.16 4.24
CA ASP A 213 0.34 13.18 2.83
C ASP A 213 -0.33 11.84 2.46
N LEU A 214 -1.65 11.87 2.25
CA LEU A 214 -2.44 10.68 1.90
C LEU A 214 -2.67 10.53 0.39
N GLY A 215 -2.06 11.37 -0.45
CA GLY A 215 -2.22 11.32 -1.91
C GLY A 215 -1.83 9.98 -2.55
N PHE A 216 -1.03 9.17 -1.84
CA PHE A 216 -0.67 7.82 -2.28
C PHE A 216 -1.74 6.75 -2.00
N MET A 217 -2.90 7.11 -1.41
CA MET A 217 -4.01 6.20 -1.10
C MET A 217 -5.21 6.43 -2.03
N PRO A 218 -5.17 6.05 -3.31
CA PRO A 218 -6.21 6.37 -4.29
C PRO A 218 -7.56 5.71 -4.00
N LYS A 219 -7.58 4.69 -3.12
CA LYS A 219 -8.78 3.95 -2.73
C LYS A 219 -9.44 4.46 -1.45
N LEU A 220 -8.83 5.42 -0.76
CA LEU A 220 -9.30 5.92 0.53
C LEU A 220 -10.69 6.56 0.38
N ARG A 221 -11.64 6.07 1.18
CA ARG A 221 -13.03 6.54 1.24
C ARG A 221 -13.36 7.23 2.55
N LEU A 222 -12.79 6.75 3.64
CA LEU A 222 -12.99 7.29 4.99
C LEU A 222 -11.65 7.59 5.65
N LEU A 223 -11.51 8.81 6.14
CA LEU A 223 -10.49 9.19 7.12
C LEU A 223 -11.18 9.58 8.41
N GLU A 224 -10.87 8.87 9.48
CA GLU A 224 -11.35 9.18 10.83
C GLU A 224 -10.16 9.26 11.77
N VAL A 225 -9.92 10.44 12.33
CA VAL A 225 -8.85 10.71 13.29
C VAL A 225 -9.48 10.95 14.65
N GLY A 226 -9.02 10.22 15.65
CA GLY A 226 -9.43 10.38 17.03
C GLY A 226 -9.01 11.71 17.64
N ASP A 227 -9.27 11.89 18.91
CA ASP A 227 -8.89 13.10 19.65
C ASP A 227 -7.39 13.12 19.97
N GLU A 228 -6.79 14.30 20.06
CA GLU A 228 -5.40 14.51 20.49
C GLU A 228 -4.37 13.72 19.65
N CYS A 229 -4.55 13.68 18.33
CA CYS A 229 -3.66 13.00 17.39
C CYS A 229 -2.81 13.99 16.59
N PHE A 230 -1.64 13.51 16.11
CA PHE A 230 -0.80 14.23 15.15
C PHE A 230 -0.34 15.63 15.62
N GLU A 231 0.00 15.80 16.89
CA GLU A 231 0.40 17.11 17.44
C GLU A 231 1.60 17.73 16.70
N ASN A 232 2.53 16.91 16.19
CA ASN A 232 3.76 17.36 15.54
C ASN A 232 3.66 17.49 14.02
N VAL A 233 2.49 17.26 13.42
CA VAL A 233 2.31 17.34 11.95
C VAL A 233 2.19 18.79 11.52
N ASP A 234 3.13 19.26 10.69
CA ASP A 234 3.15 20.62 10.16
C ASP A 234 2.38 20.74 8.84
N GLU A 235 2.32 19.67 8.04
CA GLU A 235 1.66 19.71 6.75
C GLU A 235 0.70 18.53 6.56
N VAL A 236 -0.58 18.83 6.29
CA VAL A 236 -1.61 17.83 5.96
C VAL A 236 -2.05 17.99 4.52
N LYS A 237 -1.94 16.91 3.72
CA LYS A 237 -2.33 16.87 2.32
C LYS A 237 -3.36 15.77 2.05
N LEU A 238 -4.57 16.20 1.73
CA LEU A 238 -5.65 15.38 1.19
C LEU A 238 -5.88 15.81 -0.26
N ILE A 239 -4.99 15.35 -1.18
CA ILE A 239 -4.97 15.85 -2.55
C ILE A 239 -5.19 14.71 -3.55
N GLY A 240 -6.16 14.90 -4.47
CA GLY A 240 -6.42 13.93 -5.54
C GLY A 240 -7.08 12.63 -5.10
N LEU A 241 -7.67 12.60 -3.91
CA LEU A 241 -8.36 11.43 -3.34
C LEU A 241 -9.75 11.28 -3.95
N SER A 242 -9.84 10.81 -5.18
CA SER A 242 -11.09 10.73 -5.97
C SER A 242 -12.17 9.82 -5.37
N LYS A 243 -11.82 8.96 -4.42
CA LYS A 243 -12.76 8.07 -3.72
C LYS A 243 -13.14 8.55 -2.33
N LEU A 244 -12.47 9.57 -1.79
CA LEU A 244 -12.70 10.07 -0.45
C LEU A 244 -14.12 10.65 -0.33
N GLU A 245 -14.89 10.10 0.59
CA GLU A 245 -16.31 10.46 0.82
C GLU A 245 -16.48 11.24 2.12
N ARG A 246 -15.67 10.93 3.14
CA ARG A 246 -15.82 11.47 4.48
C ARG A 246 -14.49 11.66 5.18
N VAL A 247 -14.34 12.82 5.83
CA VAL A 247 -13.22 13.16 6.72
C VAL A 247 -13.79 13.60 8.06
N VAL A 248 -13.35 12.94 9.12
CA VAL A 248 -13.71 13.26 10.50
C VAL A 248 -12.42 13.39 11.32
N ILE A 249 -12.22 14.52 11.95
CA ILE A 249 -11.08 14.82 12.80
C ILE A 249 -11.59 15.07 14.21
N GLY A 250 -11.01 14.42 15.19
CA GLY A 250 -11.34 14.54 16.59
C GLY A 250 -10.92 15.88 17.22
N GLU A 251 -11.23 16.07 18.49
CA GLU A 251 -10.88 17.29 19.24
C GLU A 251 -9.36 17.38 19.48
N ASN A 252 -8.80 18.59 19.47
CA ASN A 252 -7.37 18.88 19.75
C ASN A 252 -6.37 18.15 18.82
N SER A 253 -6.79 17.62 17.70
CA SER A 253 -5.91 16.93 16.77
C SER A 253 -5.22 17.92 15.83
N PHE A 254 -4.00 17.58 15.40
CA PHE A 254 -3.15 18.49 14.61
C PHE A 254 -2.87 19.83 15.33
N THR A 255 -2.78 19.82 16.64
CA THR A 255 -2.55 21.02 17.46
C THR A 255 -1.42 20.75 18.43
N LYS A 256 -0.36 21.56 18.38
CA LYS A 256 0.82 21.46 19.23
C LYS A 256 0.73 22.37 20.46
N GLU A 257 0.28 23.59 20.24
CA GLU A 257 0.16 24.60 21.28
C GLU A 257 -1.30 25.02 21.44
N ARG A 258 -1.81 24.94 22.65
CA ARG A 258 -3.19 25.31 22.99
C ARG A 258 -3.31 26.78 23.48
N ASN A 259 -2.21 27.54 23.43
CA ASN A 259 -2.14 28.90 23.91
C ASN A 259 -2.30 29.91 22.76
N ASP A 260 -2.83 31.07 23.08
CA ASP A 260 -3.20 32.17 22.17
C ASP A 260 -2.07 32.72 21.25
N ASP A 261 -0.83 32.30 21.45
CA ASP A 261 0.34 32.78 20.70
C ASP A 261 0.80 31.84 19.54
N GLY A 262 0.02 30.80 19.24
CA GLY A 262 0.44 29.66 18.43
C GLY A 262 0.21 29.76 16.93
N ASN A 263 0.52 30.84 16.24
CA ASN A 263 0.54 30.87 14.79
C ASN A 263 1.88 30.35 14.27
N ASP A 264 1.95 29.08 13.87
CA ASP A 264 3.13 28.54 13.18
C ASP A 264 3.01 28.73 11.66
N PRO A 265 3.84 29.59 11.04
CA PRO A 265 3.75 29.88 9.60
C PRO A 265 4.03 28.67 8.70
N ASN A 266 4.56 27.59 9.24
CA ASN A 266 4.87 26.37 8.50
C ASN A 266 3.70 25.38 8.52
N ARG A 267 2.72 25.53 9.41
CA ARG A 267 1.61 24.58 9.56
C ARG A 267 0.49 24.87 8.55
N ARG A 268 0.21 23.89 7.69
CA ARG A 268 -0.66 24.05 6.52
C ARG A 268 -1.55 22.85 6.28
N PHE A 269 -2.82 23.13 5.97
CA PHE A 269 -3.80 22.10 5.60
C PHE A 269 -4.25 22.30 4.14
N TYR A 270 -4.18 21.24 3.35
CA TYR A 270 -4.60 21.21 1.97
C TYR A 270 -5.63 20.10 1.73
N LEU A 271 -6.79 20.49 1.21
CA LEU A 271 -7.85 19.59 0.76
C LEU A 271 -8.21 19.94 -0.67
N LYS A 272 -7.73 19.15 -1.66
CA LYS A 272 -7.84 19.52 -3.07
C LYS A 272 -8.22 18.32 -3.94
N ASN A 273 -9.07 18.60 -4.96
CA ASN A 273 -9.42 17.63 -6.00
C ASN A 273 -9.99 16.31 -5.43
N CYS A 274 -10.83 16.41 -4.40
CA CYS A 274 -11.54 15.29 -3.78
C CYS A 274 -12.99 15.27 -4.29
N GLU A 275 -13.19 14.70 -5.47
CA GLU A 275 -14.44 14.80 -6.23
C GLU A 275 -15.68 14.23 -5.53
N ARG A 276 -15.50 13.23 -4.65
CA ARG A 276 -16.59 12.53 -3.96
C ARG A 276 -16.77 12.94 -2.50
N LEU A 277 -15.92 13.83 -1.99
CA LEU A 277 -16.00 14.23 -0.59
C LEU A 277 -17.31 14.97 -0.32
N ARG A 278 -18.11 14.43 0.62
CA ARG A 278 -19.40 14.96 1.03
C ARG A 278 -19.36 15.59 2.42
N GLU A 279 -18.54 15.06 3.30
CA GLU A 279 -18.54 15.45 4.70
C GLU A 279 -17.12 15.73 5.19
N LEU A 280 -16.92 16.93 5.76
CA LEU A 280 -15.71 17.34 6.45
C LEU A 280 -16.10 17.81 7.85
N LYS A 281 -15.71 17.03 8.87
CA LYS A 281 -15.96 17.37 10.27
C LYS A 281 -14.64 17.49 11.01
N MET A 282 -14.52 18.52 11.84
CA MET A 282 -13.36 18.81 12.66
C MET A 282 -13.79 19.13 14.08
N GLY A 283 -13.27 18.42 15.05
CA GLY A 283 -13.52 18.64 16.45
C GLY A 283 -12.95 19.98 16.94
N HIS A 284 -13.35 20.37 18.11
CA HIS A 284 -12.91 21.60 18.77
C HIS A 284 -11.39 21.67 18.90
N HIS A 285 -10.80 22.84 18.70
CA HIS A 285 -9.36 23.12 18.72
C HIS A 285 -8.48 22.37 17.68
N SER A 286 -9.03 21.57 16.80
CA SER A 286 -8.20 20.94 15.77
C SER A 286 -7.67 21.97 14.79
N PHE A 287 -6.39 21.86 14.45
CA PHE A 287 -5.67 22.81 13.58
C PHE A 287 -5.62 24.25 14.11
N SER A 288 -5.69 24.47 15.43
CA SER A 288 -5.80 25.82 16.01
C SER A 288 -4.56 26.69 15.77
N ASP A 289 -3.39 26.10 15.61
CA ASP A 289 -2.10 26.75 15.36
C ASP A 289 -1.65 26.72 13.88
N TYR A 290 -2.52 26.27 12.98
CA TYR A 290 -2.23 26.29 11.54
C TYR A 290 -2.39 27.71 10.95
N SER A 291 -1.48 28.08 10.05
CA SER A 291 -1.47 29.38 9.38
C SER A 291 -2.24 29.41 8.06
N MET A 292 -2.51 28.24 7.47
CA MET A 292 -3.19 28.11 6.18
C MET A 292 -4.16 26.94 6.15
N CYS A 293 -5.37 27.20 5.64
CA CYS A 293 -6.35 26.19 5.27
C CYS A 293 -6.79 26.45 3.82
N GLU A 294 -6.45 25.57 2.90
CA GLU A 294 -6.81 25.68 1.50
C GLU A 294 -7.71 24.51 1.07
N ILE A 295 -8.93 24.86 0.64
CA ILE A 295 -9.93 23.90 0.14
C ILE A 295 -10.22 24.26 -1.33
N GLU A 296 -9.95 23.32 -2.24
CA GLU A 296 -10.04 23.56 -3.67
C GLU A 296 -10.64 22.35 -4.40
N ASN A 297 -11.55 22.58 -5.33
CA ASN A 297 -12.14 21.55 -6.19
C ASN A 297 -12.72 20.34 -5.43
N VAL A 298 -13.68 20.60 -4.53
CA VAL A 298 -14.45 19.59 -3.79
C VAL A 298 -15.93 19.70 -4.14
N PRO A 299 -16.34 19.38 -5.38
CA PRO A 299 -17.65 19.72 -5.92
C PRO A 299 -18.83 19.00 -5.24
N SER A 300 -18.58 17.90 -4.56
CA SER A 300 -19.62 17.12 -3.87
C SER A 300 -19.75 17.45 -2.38
N LEU A 301 -19.00 18.44 -1.87
CA LEU A 301 -18.99 18.76 -0.45
C LEU A 301 -20.32 19.36 -0.02
N GLU A 302 -21.01 18.67 0.88
CA GLU A 302 -22.35 19.02 1.38
C GLU A 302 -22.30 19.57 2.81
N VAL A 303 -21.36 19.04 3.62
CA VAL A 303 -21.26 19.36 5.05
C VAL A 303 -19.84 19.76 5.41
N ILE A 304 -19.70 20.95 5.99
CA ILE A 304 -18.52 21.37 6.72
C ILE A 304 -18.95 21.68 8.16
N GLU A 305 -18.43 20.93 9.11
CA GLU A 305 -18.70 21.13 10.53
C GLU A 305 -17.37 21.33 11.26
N MET A 306 -17.25 22.45 11.99
CA MET A 306 -16.04 22.80 12.74
C MET A 306 -16.41 23.15 14.19
N GLY A 307 -15.75 22.51 15.13
CA GLY A 307 -15.93 22.74 16.56
C GLY A 307 -17.25 22.24 17.13
N LYS A 308 -17.69 22.87 18.22
CA LYS A 308 -18.94 22.54 18.91
C LYS A 308 -20.04 23.54 18.52
N LEU A 309 -21.26 23.03 18.23
CA LEU A 309 -22.41 23.84 17.84
C LEU A 309 -22.80 24.95 18.86
N ASN A 310 -22.37 24.84 20.13
CA ASN A 310 -22.73 25.73 21.23
C ASN A 310 -21.50 26.35 21.92
N GLY A 311 -20.35 26.41 21.29
CA GLY A 311 -19.10 26.88 21.89
C GLY A 311 -18.14 27.54 20.90
N GLU A 312 -17.04 28.06 21.44
CA GLU A 312 -15.93 28.57 20.65
C GLU A 312 -15.24 27.41 19.92
N SER A 313 -14.99 27.54 18.63
CA SER A 313 -14.46 26.41 17.85
C SER A 313 -12.95 26.41 17.64
N TRP A 314 -12.27 27.51 17.73
CA TRP A 314 -10.82 27.70 17.60
C TRP A 314 -10.10 26.98 16.47
N ASN A 315 -10.83 26.28 15.59
CA ASN A 315 -10.29 25.62 14.40
C ASN A 315 -9.75 26.66 13.44
N PHE A 316 -8.51 26.51 12.98
CA PHE A 316 -7.87 27.45 12.07
C PHE A 316 -7.96 28.91 12.52
N PHE A 317 -7.89 29.17 13.83
CA PHE A 317 -8.15 30.49 14.41
C PHE A 317 -7.23 31.58 13.84
N TRP A 318 -5.99 31.23 13.55
CA TRP A 318 -5.00 32.13 12.96
C TRP A 318 -4.81 31.93 11.45
N ALA A 319 -5.52 30.99 10.84
CA ALA A 319 -5.29 30.61 9.44
C ALA A 319 -5.92 31.58 8.43
N SER A 320 -5.26 31.75 7.31
CA SER A 320 -5.91 32.23 6.10
C SER A 320 -6.73 31.10 5.50
N LEU A 321 -8.05 31.30 5.35
CA LEU A 321 -8.94 30.35 4.69
C LEU A 321 -9.09 30.72 3.21
N GLU A 322 -8.67 29.82 2.32
CA GLU A 322 -8.85 29.95 0.87
C GLU A 322 -9.80 28.87 0.35
N LEU A 323 -10.93 29.29 -0.18
CA LEU A 323 -11.91 28.42 -0.86
C LEU A 323 -11.89 28.71 -2.35
N LYS A 324 -11.49 27.72 -3.16
CA LYS A 324 -11.42 27.83 -4.62
C LYS A 324 -12.24 26.74 -5.30
N SER A 325 -12.95 27.10 -6.37
CA SER A 325 -13.71 26.14 -7.18
C SER A 325 -13.58 26.51 -8.66
N ASP A 326 -13.24 25.53 -9.47
CA ASP A 326 -13.20 25.63 -10.93
C ASP A 326 -14.59 25.40 -11.57
N SER A 327 -15.65 25.22 -10.77
CA SER A 327 -16.98 25.01 -11.31
C SER A 327 -17.45 26.25 -12.08
N GLN A 328 -17.35 26.20 -13.40
CA GLN A 328 -18.14 27.09 -14.26
C GLN A 328 -19.60 26.79 -13.95
N ARG A 329 -20.33 27.77 -13.40
CA ARG A 329 -21.79 27.73 -13.36
C ARG A 329 -22.25 27.49 -14.79
N LYS A 330 -22.81 26.33 -15.09
CA LYS A 330 -23.65 26.16 -16.27
C LYS A 330 -24.88 26.99 -15.98
N GLU A 331 -25.01 28.13 -16.68
CA GLU A 331 -26.23 28.91 -16.76
C GLU A 331 -27.37 28.07 -17.37
#